data_8fe9496e55b690590b230404f0ba7b5f
#
_entry.id   8fe9496e55b690590b230404f0ba7b5f
#
_cell.length_a   1.000
_cell.length_b   1.000
_cell.length_c   1.000
_cell.angle_alpha   90.00
_cell.angle_beta   90.00
_cell.angle_gamma   90.00
#
_symmetry.space_group_name_H-M   'P 1'
#
loop_
_entity.id
_entity.type
_entity.pdbx_description
1 polymer ?
#
loop_
_entity_poly.entity_id
_entity_poly.type
_entity_poly.pdbx_seq_one_letter_code
_entity_poly.pdbx_strand_id
1 'polypeptide(L)'
;MRAGTLTASYLLDWILGDPESYPHPVRLIGWAVESGERPLRRMGEGRKAEFICGALLTSSVVLGSALVISKLIQSIKAHHRPLGTAAEVWLGASCLATRNLLDEANAVVKALETSHLESARLRLARIVGRDTAALNENEIARAVIETLAESLCDGIIAPLFYLTLGGVPLSIAYKATNTLDSMIGHKDERYEWFGKAAARLDDAANVLPSRISALLICGSAALMERGAFQRAWMTWRRDARKHASPNAGQTESSMAGALGVQLGGINTYNSEPVETPLLGAEFEGPNVSAVRKALRVTAVASVMGFALGCLVLNWRQND
;
A
#
# COMPACT_ATOMS: atom_id res chain seq x y z
N MET A 1 -19.35 9.17 2.12
CA MET A 1 -19.69 7.92 1.38
C MET A 1 -20.73 7.13 2.17
N ARG A 2 -21.59 6.32 1.53
CA ARG A 2 -22.52 5.41 2.23
C ARG A 2 -21.95 4.00 2.29
N ALA A 3 -22.33 3.21 3.29
CA ALA A 3 -21.87 1.82 3.42
C ALA A 3 -22.14 0.98 2.15
N GLY A 4 -23.30 1.13 1.51
CA GLY A 4 -23.60 0.45 0.25
C GLY A 4 -22.68 0.84 -0.91
N THR A 5 -22.24 2.11 -0.99
CA THR A 5 -21.28 2.56 -2.01
C THR A 5 -19.88 1.97 -1.73
N LEU A 6 -19.45 1.93 -0.46
CA LEU A 6 -18.21 1.27 -0.06
C LEU A 6 -18.23 -0.22 -0.41
N THR A 7 -19.35 -0.90 -0.11
CA THR A 7 -19.53 -2.32 -0.45
C THR A 7 -19.43 -2.56 -1.94
N ALA A 8 -20.10 -1.74 -2.75
CA ALA A 8 -20.04 -1.86 -4.21
C ALA A 8 -18.63 -1.61 -4.74
N SER A 9 -17.89 -0.61 -4.20
CA SER A 9 -16.50 -0.33 -4.57
C SER A 9 -15.58 -1.50 -4.23
N TYR A 10 -15.69 -2.06 -3.01
CA TYR A 10 -14.87 -3.18 -2.56
C TYR A 10 -15.13 -4.45 -3.39
N LEU A 11 -16.39 -4.77 -3.66
CA LEU A 11 -16.75 -5.91 -4.50
C LEU A 11 -16.28 -5.72 -5.95
N LEU A 12 -16.35 -4.49 -6.46
CA LEU A 12 -15.86 -4.18 -7.81
C LEU A 12 -14.34 -4.38 -7.93
N ASP A 13 -13.55 -3.96 -6.94
CA ASP A 13 -12.11 -4.24 -6.87
C ASP A 13 -11.84 -5.75 -6.84
N TRP A 14 -12.59 -6.52 -6.03
CA TRP A 14 -12.45 -7.99 -5.98
C TRP A 14 -12.78 -8.69 -7.30
N ILE A 15 -13.73 -8.17 -8.08
CA ILE A 15 -14.19 -8.78 -9.34
C ILE A 15 -13.29 -8.39 -10.50
N LEU A 16 -13.00 -7.09 -10.66
CA LEU A 16 -12.30 -6.57 -11.83
C LEU A 16 -10.79 -6.43 -11.61
N GLY A 17 -10.35 -6.14 -10.37
CA GLY A 17 -8.98 -5.72 -10.10
C GLY A 17 -8.66 -4.38 -10.78
N ASP A 18 -7.40 -4.21 -11.18
CA ASP A 18 -6.89 -3.03 -11.87
C ASP A 18 -6.31 -3.43 -13.26
N PRO A 19 -7.15 -3.56 -14.30
CA PRO A 19 -6.69 -3.91 -15.63
C PRO A 19 -5.80 -2.81 -16.22
N GLU A 20 -4.64 -3.18 -16.75
CA GLU A 20 -3.65 -2.26 -17.33
C GLU A 20 -4.21 -1.40 -18.48
N SER A 21 -5.28 -1.86 -19.16
CA SER A 21 -5.90 -1.20 -20.32
C SER A 21 -6.84 -0.04 -19.97
N TYR A 22 -7.27 0.11 -18.70
CA TYR A 22 -8.22 1.16 -18.32
C TYR A 22 -7.50 2.44 -17.86
N PRO A 23 -8.10 3.64 -18.11
CA PRO A 23 -7.59 4.88 -17.54
C PRO A 23 -7.68 4.83 -16.02
N HIS A 24 -6.54 4.77 -15.34
CA HIS A 24 -6.48 4.67 -13.88
C HIS A 24 -6.13 6.02 -13.25
N PRO A 25 -6.84 6.49 -12.20
CA PRO A 25 -6.57 7.78 -11.56
C PRO A 25 -5.12 7.94 -11.10
N VAL A 26 -4.49 6.87 -10.59
CA VAL A 26 -3.08 6.88 -10.14
C VAL A 26 -2.12 7.21 -11.29
N ARG A 27 -2.39 6.77 -12.53
CA ARG A 27 -1.55 7.12 -13.69
C ARG A 27 -1.63 8.60 -14.02
N LEU A 28 -2.83 9.20 -13.87
CA LEU A 28 -3.00 10.65 -14.06
C LEU A 28 -2.27 11.44 -12.96
N ILE A 29 -2.28 10.92 -11.73
CA ILE A 29 -1.50 11.47 -10.61
C ILE A 29 0.00 11.38 -10.93
N GLY A 30 0.50 10.21 -11.35
CA GLY A 30 1.89 10.03 -11.75
C GLY A 30 2.32 10.99 -12.86
N TRP A 31 1.49 11.13 -13.91
CA TRP A 31 1.72 12.10 -14.97
C TRP A 31 1.76 13.54 -14.45
N ALA A 32 0.89 13.91 -13.51
CA ALA A 32 0.90 15.25 -12.89
C ALA A 32 2.18 15.49 -12.08
N VAL A 33 2.69 14.47 -11.37
CA VAL A 33 3.97 14.54 -10.64
C VAL A 33 5.12 14.76 -11.60
N GLU A 34 5.26 13.94 -12.66
CA GLU A 34 6.32 14.07 -13.66
C GLU A 34 6.27 15.41 -14.40
N SER A 35 5.08 15.85 -14.76
CA SER A 35 4.88 17.12 -15.47
C SER A 35 5.19 18.33 -14.59
N GLY A 36 4.92 18.25 -13.29
CA GLY A 36 5.16 19.31 -12.32
C GLY A 36 6.60 19.37 -11.80
N GLU A 37 7.31 18.22 -11.74
CA GLU A 37 8.68 18.17 -11.23
C GLU A 37 9.65 19.05 -12.04
N ARG A 38 9.65 18.89 -13.37
CA ARG A 38 10.60 19.59 -14.25
C ARG A 38 10.57 21.12 -14.14
N PRO A 39 9.42 21.79 -14.23
CA PRO A 39 9.37 23.25 -14.12
C PRO A 39 9.72 23.73 -12.71
N LEU A 40 9.28 23.02 -11.67
CA LEU A 40 9.55 23.43 -10.28
C LEU A 40 11.02 23.30 -9.91
N ARG A 41 11.73 22.28 -10.40
CA ARG A 41 13.18 22.17 -10.19
C ARG A 41 13.98 23.31 -10.84
N ARG A 42 13.47 23.92 -11.90
CA ARG A 42 14.11 25.08 -12.56
C ARG A 42 13.91 26.40 -11.82
N MET A 43 13.00 26.45 -10.83
CA MET A 43 12.67 27.68 -10.11
C MET A 43 13.66 28.07 -9.03
N GLY A 44 14.57 27.16 -8.64
CA GLY A 44 15.57 27.48 -7.62
C GLY A 44 16.54 26.34 -7.37
N GLU A 45 17.75 26.71 -6.94
CA GLU A 45 18.84 25.79 -6.60
C GLU A 45 19.10 25.79 -5.08
N GLY A 46 19.54 24.63 -4.58
CA GLY A 46 19.89 24.43 -3.19
C GLY A 46 18.77 23.91 -2.31
N ARG A 47 19.16 23.33 -1.18
CA ARG A 47 18.31 22.53 -0.27
C ARG A 47 16.96 23.16 0.10
N LYS A 48 16.96 24.48 0.40
CA LYS A 48 15.73 25.18 0.80
C LYS A 48 14.78 25.38 -0.37
N ALA A 49 15.30 25.75 -1.54
CA ALA A 49 14.49 25.94 -2.75
C ALA A 49 13.90 24.60 -3.21
N GLU A 50 14.68 23.54 -3.23
CA GLU A 50 14.22 22.19 -3.56
C GLU A 50 13.09 21.73 -2.61
N PHE A 51 13.26 21.93 -1.29
CA PHE A 51 12.21 21.58 -0.32
C PHE A 51 10.92 22.37 -0.57
N ILE A 52 11.01 23.68 -0.81
CA ILE A 52 9.83 24.52 -1.08
C ILE A 52 9.14 24.09 -2.37
N CYS A 53 9.91 23.88 -3.45
CA CYS A 53 9.38 23.42 -4.73
C CYS A 53 8.73 22.05 -4.64
N GLY A 54 9.36 21.11 -3.92
CA GLY A 54 8.78 19.79 -3.66
C GLY A 54 7.51 19.84 -2.80
N ALA A 55 7.48 20.71 -1.79
CA ALA A 55 6.28 20.92 -0.97
C ALA A 55 5.13 21.55 -1.77
N LEU A 56 5.44 22.48 -2.69
CA LEU A 56 4.47 23.05 -3.61
C LEU A 56 3.91 22.00 -4.57
N LEU A 57 4.78 21.14 -5.15
CA LEU A 57 4.35 20.03 -5.98
C LEU A 57 3.42 19.10 -5.21
N THR A 58 3.87 18.65 -4.04
CA THR A 58 3.12 17.73 -3.17
C THR A 58 1.74 18.32 -2.84
N SER A 59 1.69 19.54 -2.35
CA SER A 59 0.43 20.20 -1.99
C SER A 59 -0.50 20.37 -3.21
N SER A 60 0.06 20.79 -4.35
CA SER A 60 -0.73 21.00 -5.57
C SER A 60 -1.32 19.70 -6.11
N VAL A 61 -0.55 18.60 -6.13
CA VAL A 61 -1.02 17.31 -6.63
C VAL A 61 -2.05 16.71 -5.67
N VAL A 62 -1.79 16.71 -4.37
CA VAL A 62 -2.70 16.13 -3.36
C VAL A 62 -4.02 16.89 -3.29
N LEU A 63 -3.97 18.21 -3.10
CA LEU A 63 -5.18 19.03 -3.00
C LEU A 63 -5.90 19.15 -4.34
N GLY A 64 -5.14 19.30 -5.43
CA GLY A 64 -5.69 19.38 -6.79
C GLY A 64 -6.46 18.12 -7.15
N SER A 65 -5.88 16.94 -6.92
CA SER A 65 -6.54 15.65 -7.18
C SER A 65 -7.84 15.51 -6.39
N ALA A 66 -7.81 15.81 -5.09
CA ALA A 66 -9.00 15.74 -4.24
C ALA A 66 -10.10 16.71 -4.70
N LEU A 67 -9.74 17.96 -5.02
CA LEU A 67 -10.69 18.99 -5.46
C LEU A 67 -11.30 18.66 -6.83
N VAL A 68 -10.48 18.21 -7.79
CA VAL A 68 -10.96 17.82 -9.12
C VAL A 68 -11.96 16.67 -9.02
N ILE A 69 -11.62 15.63 -8.29
CA ILE A 69 -12.51 14.47 -8.09
C ILE A 69 -13.77 14.86 -7.32
N SER A 70 -13.66 15.70 -6.29
CA SER A 70 -14.83 16.18 -5.54
C SER A 70 -15.80 16.93 -6.45
N LYS A 71 -15.30 17.90 -7.22
CA LYS A 71 -16.12 18.68 -8.16
C LYS A 71 -16.71 17.81 -9.26
N LEU A 72 -15.94 16.88 -9.81
CA LEU A 72 -16.40 15.93 -10.83
C LEU A 72 -17.59 15.10 -10.33
N ILE A 73 -17.44 14.46 -9.17
CA ILE A 73 -18.53 13.65 -8.58
C ILE A 73 -19.76 14.52 -8.29
N GLN A 74 -19.58 15.71 -7.73
CA GLN A 74 -20.67 16.64 -7.43
C GLN A 74 -21.40 17.09 -8.70
N SER A 75 -20.66 17.46 -9.74
CA SER A 75 -21.24 17.88 -11.04
C SER A 75 -22.06 16.74 -11.67
N ILE A 76 -21.51 15.53 -11.72
CA ILE A 76 -22.23 14.37 -12.28
C ILE A 76 -23.49 14.08 -11.45
N LYS A 77 -23.40 14.10 -10.12
CA LYS A 77 -24.56 13.86 -9.22
C LYS A 77 -25.64 14.93 -9.35
N ALA A 78 -25.27 16.18 -9.63
CA ALA A 78 -26.21 17.27 -9.83
C ALA A 78 -27.06 17.08 -11.09
N HIS A 79 -26.48 16.53 -12.15
CA HIS A 79 -27.16 16.29 -13.43
C HIS A 79 -27.82 14.92 -13.49
N HIS A 80 -27.17 13.88 -12.94
CA HIS A 80 -27.64 12.50 -13.02
C HIS A 80 -27.15 11.68 -11.81
N ARG A 81 -27.96 11.61 -10.75
CA ARG A 81 -27.61 10.96 -9.48
C ARG A 81 -27.12 9.50 -9.63
N PRO A 82 -27.79 8.61 -10.39
CA PRO A 82 -27.31 7.23 -10.57
C PRO A 82 -25.93 7.15 -11.20
N LEU A 83 -25.67 7.95 -12.25
CA LEU A 83 -24.38 8.01 -12.91
C LEU A 83 -23.27 8.53 -11.96
N GLY A 84 -23.59 9.55 -11.17
CA GLY A 84 -22.64 10.07 -10.16
C GLY A 84 -22.36 9.06 -9.05
N THR A 85 -23.32 8.22 -8.69
CA THR A 85 -23.09 7.10 -7.75
C THR A 85 -22.24 6.00 -8.37
N ALA A 86 -22.48 5.65 -9.63
CA ALA A 86 -21.65 4.70 -10.37
C ALA A 86 -20.19 5.18 -10.51
N ALA A 87 -20.01 6.48 -10.83
CA ALA A 87 -18.67 7.10 -10.86
C ALA A 87 -17.98 7.05 -9.48
N GLU A 88 -18.72 7.31 -8.40
CA GLU A 88 -18.20 7.20 -7.03
C GLU A 88 -17.79 5.77 -6.69
N VAL A 89 -18.57 4.76 -7.09
CA VAL A 89 -18.24 3.33 -6.92
C VAL A 89 -16.98 2.98 -7.70
N TRP A 90 -16.91 3.35 -8.97
CA TRP A 90 -15.75 3.06 -9.83
C TRP A 90 -14.46 3.73 -9.31
N LEU A 91 -14.52 5.02 -8.98
CA LEU A 91 -13.39 5.74 -8.40
C LEU A 91 -13.00 5.19 -7.02
N GLY A 92 -13.96 4.75 -6.22
CA GLY A 92 -13.69 4.09 -4.94
C GLY A 92 -12.97 2.75 -5.13
N ALA A 93 -13.40 1.95 -6.10
CA ALA A 93 -12.74 0.70 -6.46
C ALA A 93 -11.31 0.93 -6.94
N SER A 94 -11.09 1.94 -7.80
CA SER A 94 -9.74 2.27 -8.30
C SER A 94 -8.77 2.80 -7.24
N CYS A 95 -9.25 3.13 -6.03
CA CYS A 95 -8.36 3.41 -4.90
C CYS A 95 -7.83 2.14 -4.23
N LEU A 96 -8.49 1.00 -4.43
CA LEU A 96 -8.18 -0.28 -3.82
C LEU A 96 -7.32 -1.14 -4.77
N ALA A 97 -6.53 -2.02 -4.21
CA ALA A 97 -5.67 -2.92 -4.98
C ALA A 97 -5.72 -4.37 -4.45
N THR A 98 -6.85 -4.78 -3.84
CA THR A 98 -6.95 -6.07 -3.18
C THR A 98 -6.74 -7.23 -4.15
N ARG A 99 -7.49 -7.24 -5.25
CA ARG A 99 -7.40 -8.30 -6.26
C ARG A 99 -6.03 -8.31 -6.91
N ASN A 100 -5.54 -7.16 -7.33
CA ASN A 100 -4.28 -7.05 -8.05
C ASN A 100 -3.09 -7.52 -7.19
N LEU A 101 -3.03 -7.10 -5.91
CA LEU A 101 -2.00 -7.52 -4.98
C LEU A 101 -1.97 -9.04 -4.78
N LEU A 102 -3.15 -9.65 -4.58
CA LEU A 102 -3.26 -11.09 -4.37
C LEU A 102 -2.92 -11.88 -5.64
N ASP A 103 -3.35 -11.42 -6.81
CA ASP A 103 -3.09 -12.09 -8.09
C ASP A 103 -1.61 -12.03 -8.47
N GLU A 104 -0.94 -10.86 -8.32
CA GLU A 104 0.49 -10.71 -8.60
C GLU A 104 1.34 -11.56 -7.64
N ALA A 105 1.08 -11.51 -6.34
CA ALA A 105 1.78 -12.33 -5.37
C ALA A 105 1.54 -13.85 -5.62
N ASN A 106 0.30 -14.23 -5.95
CA ASN A 106 -0.02 -15.62 -6.29
C ASN A 106 0.67 -16.09 -7.58
N ALA A 107 0.90 -15.18 -8.54
CA ALA A 107 1.63 -15.50 -9.76
C ALA A 107 3.11 -15.83 -9.48
N VAL A 108 3.75 -15.13 -8.52
CA VAL A 108 5.11 -15.45 -8.05
C VAL A 108 5.12 -16.82 -7.37
N VAL A 109 4.17 -17.09 -6.47
CA VAL A 109 4.07 -18.38 -5.76
C VAL A 109 3.92 -19.55 -6.74
N LYS A 110 3.03 -19.43 -7.73
CA LYS A 110 2.85 -20.47 -8.75
C LYS A 110 4.14 -20.76 -9.52
N ALA A 111 4.92 -19.74 -9.84
CA ALA A 111 6.21 -19.91 -10.50
C ALA A 111 7.23 -20.65 -9.59
N LEU A 112 7.26 -20.36 -8.30
CA LEU A 112 8.09 -21.07 -7.32
C LEU A 112 7.66 -22.55 -7.19
N GLU A 113 6.36 -22.83 -7.05
CA GLU A 113 5.83 -24.18 -6.91
C GLU A 113 6.11 -25.08 -8.13
N THR A 114 6.26 -24.48 -9.31
CA THR A 114 6.63 -25.19 -10.53
C THR A 114 8.13 -25.22 -10.79
N SER A 115 8.95 -24.81 -9.80
CA SER A 115 10.42 -24.75 -9.88
C SER A 115 10.97 -23.89 -11.02
N HIS A 116 10.21 -22.89 -11.47
CA HIS A 116 10.62 -21.94 -12.49
C HIS A 116 11.18 -20.65 -11.84
N LEU A 117 12.37 -20.74 -11.27
CA LEU A 117 13.00 -19.63 -10.49
C LEU A 117 13.12 -18.34 -11.31
N GLU A 118 13.52 -18.41 -12.59
CA GLU A 118 13.61 -17.24 -13.48
C GLU A 118 12.25 -16.56 -13.67
N SER A 119 11.20 -17.36 -13.88
CA SER A 119 9.84 -16.80 -13.99
C SER A 119 9.39 -16.14 -12.68
N ALA A 120 9.74 -16.72 -11.54
CA ALA A 120 9.44 -16.14 -10.22
C ALA A 120 10.15 -14.80 -10.02
N ARG A 121 11.43 -14.69 -10.39
CA ARG A 121 12.22 -13.44 -10.36
C ARG A 121 11.61 -12.34 -11.23
N LEU A 122 11.22 -12.68 -12.48
CA LEU A 122 10.59 -11.73 -13.39
C LEU A 122 9.22 -11.24 -12.89
N ARG A 123 8.42 -12.13 -12.30
CA ARG A 123 7.14 -11.74 -11.70
C ARG A 123 7.34 -10.91 -10.44
N LEU A 124 8.30 -11.27 -9.59
CA LEU A 124 8.63 -10.51 -8.41
C LEU A 124 9.05 -9.08 -8.74
N ALA A 125 9.86 -8.88 -9.80
CA ALA A 125 10.31 -7.57 -10.26
C ALA A 125 9.16 -6.60 -10.60
N ARG A 126 7.93 -7.09 -10.83
CA ARG A 126 6.75 -6.26 -11.07
C ARG A 126 6.19 -5.63 -9.80
N ILE A 127 6.48 -6.21 -8.63
CA ILE A 127 5.86 -5.84 -7.34
C ILE A 127 6.86 -5.38 -6.28
N VAL A 128 8.16 -5.40 -6.58
CA VAL A 128 9.22 -4.91 -5.68
C VAL A 128 10.13 -3.93 -6.39
N GLY A 129 10.70 -3.00 -5.62
CA GLY A 129 11.70 -2.04 -6.13
C GLY A 129 13.15 -2.50 -6.03
N ARG A 130 13.40 -3.72 -5.48
CA ARG A 130 14.76 -4.28 -5.30
C ARG A 130 15.19 -5.12 -6.50
N ASP A 131 16.50 -5.35 -6.63
CA ASP A 131 17.06 -6.24 -7.64
C ASP A 131 16.62 -7.69 -7.37
N THR A 132 16.06 -8.36 -8.39
CA THR A 132 15.50 -9.71 -8.25
C THR A 132 16.31 -10.79 -8.94
N ALA A 133 17.23 -10.42 -9.85
CA ALA A 133 17.89 -11.37 -10.76
C ALA A 133 18.73 -12.47 -10.07
N ALA A 134 19.29 -12.17 -8.88
CA ALA A 134 20.13 -13.10 -8.13
C ALA A 134 19.42 -13.80 -6.96
N LEU A 135 18.16 -13.46 -6.66
CA LEU A 135 17.44 -13.97 -5.48
C LEU A 135 17.20 -15.48 -5.57
N ASN A 136 17.45 -16.18 -4.48
CA ASN A 136 17.05 -17.57 -4.32
C ASN A 136 15.57 -17.70 -3.91
N GLU A 137 15.06 -18.92 -3.79
CA GLU A 137 13.65 -19.20 -3.48
C GLU A 137 13.19 -18.59 -2.16
N ASN A 138 14.02 -18.68 -1.09
CA ASN A 138 13.68 -18.14 0.21
C ASN A 138 13.71 -16.60 0.22
N GLU A 139 14.62 -15.99 -0.50
CA GLU A 139 14.69 -14.53 -0.68
C GLU A 139 13.50 -14.00 -1.48
N ILE A 140 13.06 -14.72 -2.50
CA ILE A 140 11.84 -14.41 -3.25
C ILE A 140 10.63 -14.53 -2.31
N ALA A 141 10.53 -15.62 -1.54
CA ALA A 141 9.44 -15.81 -0.58
C ALA A 141 9.40 -14.68 0.45
N ARG A 142 10.56 -14.28 0.98
CA ARG A 142 10.68 -13.12 1.88
C ARG A 142 10.17 -11.84 1.23
N ALA A 143 10.64 -11.54 0.03
CA ALA A 143 10.25 -10.34 -0.70
C ALA A 143 8.74 -10.26 -0.94
N VAL A 144 8.10 -11.36 -1.32
CA VAL A 144 6.64 -11.41 -1.51
C VAL A 144 5.91 -11.16 -0.20
N ILE A 145 6.36 -11.74 0.93
CA ILE A 145 5.72 -11.57 2.25
C ILE A 145 5.84 -10.11 2.72
N GLU A 146 7.01 -9.50 2.59
CA GLU A 146 7.25 -8.08 2.89
C GLU A 146 6.33 -7.19 2.06
N THR A 147 6.26 -7.41 0.74
CA THR A 147 5.37 -6.68 -0.17
C THR A 147 3.89 -6.85 0.21
N LEU A 148 3.45 -8.08 0.53
CA LEU A 148 2.08 -8.33 0.97
C LEU A 148 1.76 -7.57 2.26
N ALA A 149 2.69 -7.52 3.21
CA ALA A 149 2.51 -6.82 4.48
C ALA A 149 2.42 -5.29 4.30
N GLU A 150 3.33 -4.70 3.53
CA GLU A 150 3.36 -3.28 3.23
C GLU A 150 2.16 -2.85 2.38
N SER A 151 1.91 -3.55 1.27
CA SER A 151 0.82 -3.22 0.35
C SER A 151 -0.57 -3.52 0.93
N LEU A 152 -0.72 -4.39 1.94
CA LEU A 152 -1.96 -4.50 2.71
C LEU A 152 -2.32 -3.15 3.35
N CYS A 153 -1.35 -2.44 3.90
CA CYS A 153 -1.58 -1.09 4.41
C CYS A 153 -1.87 -0.13 3.25
N ASP A 154 -0.94 0.04 2.32
CA ASP A 154 -0.92 1.15 1.37
C ASP A 154 -1.89 0.97 0.21
N GLY A 155 -2.17 -0.28 -0.17
CA GLY A 155 -3.06 -0.63 -1.27
C GLY A 155 -4.49 -0.95 -0.84
N ILE A 156 -4.73 -1.24 0.45
CA ILE A 156 -6.05 -1.74 0.89
C ILE A 156 -6.56 -0.99 2.11
N ILE A 157 -5.88 -1.10 3.26
CA ILE A 157 -6.43 -0.62 4.54
C ILE A 157 -6.43 0.90 4.63
N ALA A 158 -5.36 1.57 4.19
CA ALA A 158 -5.33 3.04 4.18
C ALA A 158 -6.33 3.62 3.17
N PRO A 159 -6.45 3.14 1.92
CA PRO A 159 -7.55 3.56 1.05
C PRO A 159 -8.94 3.32 1.65
N LEU A 160 -9.23 2.16 2.26
CA LEU A 160 -10.49 1.89 2.96
C LEU A 160 -10.73 2.85 4.13
N PHE A 161 -9.70 3.15 4.91
CA PHE A 161 -9.75 4.12 5.99
C PHE A 161 -10.15 5.51 5.48
N TYR A 162 -9.51 6.01 4.43
CA TYR A 162 -9.80 7.32 3.86
C TYR A 162 -11.13 7.37 3.11
N LEU A 163 -11.55 6.27 2.44
CA LEU A 163 -12.90 6.13 1.89
C LEU A 163 -13.97 6.24 2.99
N THR A 164 -13.72 5.64 4.15
CA THR A 164 -14.62 5.67 5.30
C THR A 164 -14.70 7.05 5.94
N LEU A 165 -13.58 7.78 6.05
CA LEU A 165 -13.52 9.10 6.68
C LEU A 165 -14.09 10.22 5.81
N GLY A 166 -13.68 10.33 4.56
CA GLY A 166 -14.01 11.46 3.68
C GLY A 166 -14.42 11.06 2.26
N GLY A 167 -14.71 9.76 2.03
CA GLY A 167 -15.13 9.25 0.72
C GLY A 167 -14.01 9.29 -0.32
N VAL A 168 -14.42 9.18 -1.58
CA VAL A 168 -13.49 9.10 -2.71
C VAL A 168 -12.50 10.28 -2.79
N PRO A 169 -12.88 11.55 -2.57
CA PRO A 169 -11.92 12.65 -2.65
C PRO A 169 -10.75 12.50 -1.67
N LEU A 170 -11.01 12.07 -0.43
CA LEU A 170 -9.97 11.91 0.58
C LEU A 170 -9.09 10.68 0.29
N SER A 171 -9.69 9.60 -0.22
CA SER A 171 -8.92 8.42 -0.65
C SER A 171 -8.03 8.71 -1.86
N ILE A 172 -8.47 9.53 -2.81
CA ILE A 172 -7.64 10.01 -3.93
C ILE A 172 -6.51 10.92 -3.43
N ALA A 173 -6.75 11.78 -2.44
CA ALA A 173 -5.69 12.57 -1.80
C ALA A 173 -4.62 11.66 -1.18
N TYR A 174 -5.05 10.61 -0.48
CA TYR A 174 -4.13 9.60 0.05
C TYR A 174 -3.36 8.87 -1.08
N LYS A 175 -4.04 8.41 -2.13
CA LYS A 175 -3.35 7.78 -3.27
C LYS A 175 -2.37 8.73 -3.95
N ALA A 176 -2.67 10.02 -4.03
CA ALA A 176 -1.75 11.03 -4.53
C ALA A 176 -0.52 11.18 -3.62
N THR A 177 -0.70 11.17 -2.31
CA THR A 177 0.39 11.21 -1.33
C THR A 177 1.30 9.99 -1.48
N ASN A 178 0.73 8.79 -1.50
CA ASN A 178 1.45 7.54 -1.64
C ASN A 178 2.19 7.41 -2.99
N THR A 179 1.57 7.89 -4.09
CA THR A 179 2.22 7.95 -5.40
C THR A 179 3.38 8.93 -5.43
N LEU A 180 3.23 10.11 -4.81
CA LEU A 180 4.31 11.08 -4.67
C LEU A 180 5.50 10.51 -3.90
N ASP A 181 5.24 9.84 -2.77
CA ASP A 181 6.30 9.18 -2.01
C ASP A 181 7.03 8.12 -2.84
N SER A 182 6.29 7.25 -3.52
CA SER A 182 6.85 6.21 -4.39
C SER A 182 7.68 6.77 -5.55
N MET A 183 7.34 7.97 -6.08
CA MET A 183 8.03 8.55 -7.23
C MET A 183 9.19 9.47 -6.86
N ILE A 184 9.05 10.24 -5.79
CA ILE A 184 10.01 11.29 -5.41
C ILE A 184 10.42 11.25 -3.93
N GLY A 185 9.88 10.34 -3.10
CA GLY A 185 10.19 10.25 -1.66
C GLY A 185 11.52 9.56 -1.33
N HIS A 186 12.30 9.19 -2.35
CA HIS A 186 13.57 8.49 -2.17
C HIS A 186 14.63 9.35 -1.46
N LYS A 187 15.52 8.69 -0.71
CA LYS A 187 16.64 9.33 0.02
C LYS A 187 17.93 9.32 -0.80
N ASP A 188 17.84 9.57 -2.09
CA ASP A 188 18.98 9.75 -2.98
C ASP A 188 19.32 11.25 -3.15
N GLU A 189 20.47 11.55 -3.76
CA GLU A 189 20.93 12.94 -4.01
C GLU A 189 19.88 13.78 -4.74
N ARG A 190 19.08 13.17 -5.62
CA ARG A 190 18.11 13.86 -6.44
C ARG A 190 16.87 14.26 -5.65
N TYR A 191 16.42 13.42 -4.70
CA TYR A 191 15.13 13.56 -4.04
C TYR A 191 15.18 13.86 -2.55
N GLU A 192 16.36 13.79 -1.90
CA GLU A 192 16.51 13.98 -0.45
C GLU A 192 15.82 15.24 0.06
N TRP A 193 15.90 16.35 -0.68
CA TRP A 193 15.29 17.62 -0.30
C TRP A 193 13.96 17.87 -1.02
N PHE A 194 13.90 17.57 -2.31
CA PHE A 194 12.71 17.77 -3.13
C PHE A 194 11.55 16.86 -2.70
N GLY A 195 11.81 15.58 -2.48
CA GLY A 195 10.80 14.60 -2.09
C GLY A 195 10.45 14.58 -0.61
N LYS A 196 11.19 15.31 0.24
CA LYS A 196 11.06 15.26 1.69
C LYS A 196 9.65 15.57 2.21
N ALA A 197 8.95 16.50 1.57
CA ALA A 197 7.57 16.84 1.94
C ALA A 197 6.60 15.70 1.62
N ALA A 198 6.76 15.04 0.47
CA ALA A 198 5.97 13.88 0.08
C ALA A 198 6.18 12.71 1.05
N ALA A 199 7.44 12.34 1.31
CA ALA A 199 7.79 11.27 2.24
C ALA A 199 7.23 11.50 3.65
N ARG A 200 7.34 12.72 4.18
CA ARG A 200 6.80 13.06 5.49
C ARG A 200 5.27 13.06 5.55
N LEU A 201 4.63 13.48 4.46
CA LEU A 201 3.17 13.45 4.36
C LEU A 201 2.67 12.01 4.30
N ASP A 202 3.33 11.14 3.54
CA ASP A 202 3.01 9.71 3.48
C ASP A 202 3.24 9.02 4.83
N ASP A 203 4.39 9.29 5.47
CA ASP A 203 4.64 8.81 6.83
C ASP A 203 3.49 9.17 7.79
N ALA A 204 3.03 10.43 7.75
CA ALA A 204 1.95 10.91 8.62
C ALA A 204 0.59 10.30 8.24
N ALA A 205 0.29 10.19 6.96
CA ALA A 205 -0.96 9.62 6.45
C ALA A 205 -1.10 8.14 6.82
N ASN A 206 0.00 7.40 6.90
CA ASN A 206 0.02 5.98 7.21
C ASN A 206 0.13 5.66 8.72
N VAL A 207 0.24 6.65 9.61
CA VAL A 207 0.38 6.39 11.06
C VAL A 207 -0.76 5.53 11.61
N LEU A 208 -2.01 5.91 11.39
CA LEU A 208 -3.16 5.13 11.87
C LEU A 208 -3.43 3.89 11.01
N PRO A 209 -3.46 3.98 9.66
CA PRO A 209 -3.69 2.82 8.81
C PRO A 209 -2.73 1.67 9.06
N SER A 210 -1.44 1.92 9.23
CA SER A 210 -0.46 0.85 9.46
C SER A 210 -0.66 0.11 10.79
N ARG A 211 -1.10 0.81 11.85
CA ARG A 211 -1.41 0.17 13.13
C ARG A 211 -2.72 -0.61 13.07
N ILE A 212 -3.71 -0.09 12.35
CA ILE A 212 -4.95 -0.84 12.06
C ILE A 212 -4.60 -2.11 11.26
N SER A 213 -3.76 -2.00 10.23
CA SER A 213 -3.30 -3.14 9.43
C SER A 213 -2.61 -4.19 10.29
N ALA A 214 -1.71 -3.78 11.19
CA ALA A 214 -1.04 -4.69 12.11
C ALA A 214 -2.02 -5.43 13.04
N LEU A 215 -3.03 -4.72 13.58
CA LEU A 215 -4.11 -5.35 14.37
C LEU A 215 -4.93 -6.34 13.55
N LEU A 216 -5.24 -6.00 12.29
CA LEU A 216 -5.99 -6.87 11.39
C LEU A 216 -5.16 -8.11 11.00
N ILE A 217 -3.84 -7.98 10.81
CA ILE A 217 -2.93 -9.11 10.62
C ILE A 217 -2.95 -10.02 11.85
N CYS A 218 -2.81 -9.47 13.05
CA CYS A 218 -2.89 -10.25 14.29
C CYS A 218 -4.24 -10.98 14.43
N GLY A 219 -5.36 -10.27 14.14
CA GLY A 219 -6.70 -10.86 14.16
C GLY A 219 -6.88 -11.97 13.13
N SER A 220 -6.36 -11.77 11.92
CA SER A 220 -6.39 -12.77 10.85
C SER A 220 -5.58 -14.02 11.22
N ALA A 221 -4.42 -13.83 11.84
CA ALA A 221 -3.60 -14.94 12.33
C ALA A 221 -4.33 -15.78 13.39
N ALA A 222 -5.10 -15.14 14.28
CA ALA A 222 -5.92 -15.83 15.29
C ALA A 222 -6.95 -16.78 14.69
N LEU A 223 -7.49 -16.43 13.52
CA LEU A 223 -8.48 -17.26 12.81
C LEU A 223 -7.85 -18.47 12.11
N MET A 224 -6.54 -18.44 11.88
CA MET A 224 -5.83 -19.48 11.12
C MET A 224 -5.14 -20.51 11.99
N GLU A 225 -4.54 -20.08 13.12
CA GLU A 225 -3.71 -20.95 13.94
C GLU A 225 -3.78 -20.53 15.40
N ARG A 226 -3.95 -21.52 16.31
CA ARG A 226 -3.89 -21.31 17.76
C ARG A 226 -2.55 -20.70 18.18
N GLY A 227 -2.58 -19.61 18.96
CA GLY A 227 -1.37 -18.94 19.43
C GLY A 227 -0.76 -17.96 18.44
N ALA A 228 -1.18 -17.95 17.17
CA ALA A 228 -0.61 -17.04 16.18
C ALA A 228 -0.91 -15.57 16.47
N PHE A 229 -2.06 -15.25 17.07
CA PHE A 229 -2.34 -13.90 17.56
C PHE A 229 -1.26 -13.40 18.53
N GLN A 230 -0.97 -14.20 19.56
CA GLN A 230 -0.02 -13.81 20.59
C GLN A 230 1.39 -13.66 20.01
N ARG A 231 1.80 -14.59 19.14
CA ARG A 231 3.09 -14.54 18.41
C ARG A 231 3.17 -13.26 17.56
N ALA A 232 2.16 -12.97 16.73
CA ALA A 232 2.09 -11.76 15.92
C ALA A 232 2.15 -10.48 16.75
N TRP A 233 1.35 -10.41 17.82
CA TRP A 233 1.30 -9.27 18.74
C TRP A 233 2.64 -9.02 19.42
N MET A 234 3.29 -10.07 19.95
CA MET A 234 4.58 -9.92 20.62
C MET A 234 5.69 -9.49 19.68
N THR A 235 5.78 -10.10 18.49
CA THR A 235 6.75 -9.71 17.46
C THR A 235 6.51 -8.28 17.00
N TRP A 236 5.26 -7.89 16.71
CA TRP A 236 4.90 -6.53 16.38
C TRP A 236 5.36 -5.52 17.44
N ARG A 237 5.00 -5.73 18.71
CA ARG A 237 5.35 -4.83 19.81
C ARG A 237 6.86 -4.67 20.03
N ARG A 238 7.61 -5.73 19.79
CA ARG A 238 9.06 -5.77 19.96
C ARG A 238 9.81 -5.17 18.77
N ASP A 239 9.42 -5.51 17.55
CA ASP A 239 10.26 -5.31 16.36
C ASP A 239 9.82 -4.15 15.46
N ALA A 240 8.58 -3.67 15.55
CA ALA A 240 8.06 -2.64 14.64
C ALA A 240 8.90 -1.36 14.57
N ARG A 241 9.56 -0.99 15.67
CA ARG A 241 10.38 0.23 15.75
C ARG A 241 11.81 0.05 15.23
N LYS A 242 12.21 -1.17 14.88
CA LYS A 242 13.54 -1.44 14.31
C LYS A 242 13.61 -0.99 12.85
N HIS A 243 12.48 -1.05 12.14
CA HIS A 243 12.40 -0.71 10.72
C HIS A 243 12.59 0.80 10.48
N ALA A 244 13.26 1.15 9.36
CA ALA A 244 13.53 2.53 8.98
C ALA A 244 12.24 3.33 8.67
N SER A 245 11.22 2.68 8.08
CA SER A 245 9.89 3.24 7.91
C SER A 245 9.07 3.05 9.20
N PRO A 246 8.47 4.12 9.76
CA PRO A 246 7.66 4.03 10.97
C PRO A 246 6.34 3.28 10.75
N ASN A 247 5.99 2.99 9.51
CA ASN A 247 4.74 2.38 9.06
C ASN A 247 4.93 0.95 8.54
N ALA A 248 5.87 0.70 7.62
CA ALA A 248 6.16 -0.64 7.11
C ALA A 248 6.55 -1.61 8.24
N GLY A 249 7.34 -1.14 9.21
CA GLY A 249 7.69 -1.94 10.37
C GLY A 249 6.51 -2.44 11.20
N GLN A 250 5.35 -1.75 11.18
CA GLN A 250 4.15 -2.21 11.90
C GLN A 250 3.58 -3.47 11.22
N THR A 251 3.40 -3.42 9.91
CA THR A 251 2.78 -4.49 9.13
C THR A 251 3.72 -5.67 8.92
N GLU A 252 4.98 -5.42 8.60
CA GLU A 252 5.96 -6.48 8.38
C GLU A 252 6.26 -7.26 9.67
N SER A 253 6.46 -6.59 10.81
CA SER A 253 6.73 -7.29 12.07
C SER A 253 5.52 -8.08 12.56
N SER A 254 4.30 -7.58 12.37
CA SER A 254 3.09 -8.34 12.69
C SER A 254 2.92 -9.54 11.76
N MET A 255 3.24 -9.41 10.47
CA MET A 255 3.21 -10.51 9.50
C MET A 255 4.30 -11.55 9.81
N ALA A 256 5.52 -11.14 10.14
CA ALA A 256 6.60 -12.03 10.59
C ALA A 256 6.13 -12.92 11.75
N GLY A 257 5.56 -12.30 12.79
CA GLY A 257 5.02 -13.04 13.93
C GLY A 257 3.79 -13.88 13.60
N ALA A 258 2.89 -13.39 12.73
CA ALA A 258 1.70 -14.14 12.30
C ALA A 258 2.08 -15.48 11.63
N LEU A 259 3.10 -15.43 10.79
CA LEU A 259 3.58 -16.58 10.04
C LEU A 259 4.63 -17.43 10.80
N GLY A 260 5.28 -16.86 11.82
CA GLY A 260 6.42 -17.46 12.49
C GLY A 260 7.64 -17.55 11.57
N VAL A 261 7.93 -16.45 10.83
CA VAL A 261 9.06 -16.37 9.90
C VAL A 261 9.88 -15.12 10.16
N GLN A 262 11.18 -15.18 9.83
CA GLN A 262 12.07 -14.05 9.86
C GLN A 262 11.95 -13.24 8.57
N LEU A 263 11.78 -11.92 8.68
CA LEU A 263 11.82 -10.95 7.59
C LEU A 263 12.99 -9.98 7.77
N GLY A 264 13.26 -9.16 6.76
CA GLY A 264 14.42 -8.27 6.75
C GLY A 264 15.72 -8.98 6.34
N GLY A 265 16.87 -8.37 6.63
CA GLY A 265 18.20 -8.83 6.20
C GLY A 265 18.72 -8.05 4.99
N ILE A 266 19.59 -8.65 4.18
CA ILE A 266 20.24 -7.97 3.06
C ILE A 266 19.30 -7.94 1.85
N ASN A 267 19.11 -6.75 1.29
CA ASN A 267 18.46 -6.50 0.02
C ASN A 267 19.44 -5.77 -0.92
N THR A 268 19.24 -5.88 -2.23
CA THR A 268 20.11 -5.21 -3.21
C THR A 268 19.27 -4.20 -4.01
N TYR A 269 19.76 -2.97 -4.13
CA TYR A 269 19.16 -1.91 -4.93
C TYR A 269 20.24 -1.30 -5.83
N ASN A 270 20.02 -1.30 -7.13
CA ASN A 270 21.03 -0.82 -8.11
C ASN A 270 22.41 -1.47 -7.91
N SER A 271 22.43 -2.75 -7.61
CA SER A 271 23.63 -3.54 -7.29
C SER A 271 24.33 -3.19 -5.97
N GLU A 272 23.76 -2.32 -5.14
CA GLU A 272 24.28 -1.98 -3.82
C GLU A 272 23.53 -2.73 -2.73
N PRO A 273 24.21 -3.46 -1.81
CA PRO A 273 23.57 -4.14 -0.70
C PRO A 273 23.10 -3.13 0.37
N VAL A 274 21.87 -3.27 0.80
CA VAL A 274 21.27 -2.50 1.88
C VAL A 274 20.81 -3.47 2.96
N GLU A 275 21.32 -3.30 4.17
CA GLU A 275 20.92 -4.11 5.32
C GLU A 275 19.68 -3.52 5.97
N THR A 276 18.65 -4.34 6.13
CA THR A 276 17.42 -4.02 6.86
C THR A 276 17.36 -4.82 8.15
N PRO A 277 16.81 -4.25 9.24
CA PRO A 277 16.72 -4.93 10.53
C PRO A 277 15.91 -6.22 10.43
N LEU A 278 16.34 -7.24 11.16
CA LEU A 278 15.60 -8.50 11.26
C LEU A 278 14.34 -8.33 12.12
N LEU A 279 13.22 -8.77 11.56
CA LEU A 279 11.90 -8.81 12.20
C LEU A 279 11.54 -10.27 12.42
N GLY A 280 11.27 -10.67 13.67
CA GLY A 280 11.07 -12.07 14.02
C GLY A 280 12.37 -12.89 13.95
N ALA A 281 13.49 -12.33 14.42
CA ALA A 281 14.83 -12.93 14.32
C ALA A 281 14.96 -14.31 14.97
N GLU A 282 14.03 -14.70 15.85
CA GLU A 282 13.95 -16.02 16.47
C GLU A 282 13.37 -17.10 15.56
N PHE A 283 12.78 -16.72 14.44
CA PHE A 283 12.15 -17.65 13.50
C PHE A 283 13.10 -17.99 12.34
N GLU A 284 12.79 -19.05 11.63
CA GLU A 284 13.48 -19.43 10.40
C GLU A 284 13.08 -18.50 9.22
N GLY A 285 13.88 -18.50 8.16
CA GLY A 285 13.56 -17.81 6.92
C GLY A 285 12.28 -18.38 6.27
N PRO A 286 11.53 -17.56 5.54
CA PRO A 286 10.29 -17.99 4.92
C PRO A 286 10.52 -18.90 3.72
N ASN A 287 9.54 -19.76 3.47
CA ASN A 287 9.44 -20.66 2.32
C ASN A 287 8.12 -20.40 1.55
N VAL A 288 7.90 -21.13 0.46
CA VAL A 288 6.69 -21.02 -0.38
C VAL A 288 5.39 -21.24 0.42
N SER A 289 5.41 -22.19 1.38
CA SER A 289 4.24 -22.43 2.25
C SER A 289 3.90 -21.21 3.11
N ALA A 290 4.91 -20.49 3.61
CA ALA A 290 4.71 -19.25 4.35
C ALA A 290 4.07 -18.15 3.48
N VAL A 291 4.44 -18.07 2.19
CA VAL A 291 3.81 -17.11 1.25
C VAL A 291 2.33 -17.45 1.04
N ARG A 292 1.96 -18.72 0.93
CA ARG A 292 0.55 -19.15 0.86
C ARG A 292 -0.25 -18.74 2.10
N LYS A 293 0.37 -18.83 3.28
CA LYS A 293 -0.24 -18.35 4.52
C LYS A 293 -0.36 -16.82 4.52
N ALA A 294 0.67 -16.09 4.06
CA ALA A 294 0.65 -14.64 3.95
C ALA A 294 -0.50 -14.14 3.04
N LEU A 295 -0.69 -14.77 1.88
CA LEU A 295 -1.83 -14.50 0.98
C LEU A 295 -3.18 -14.61 1.70
N ARG A 296 -3.36 -15.68 2.50
CA ARG A 296 -4.59 -15.87 3.29
C ARG A 296 -4.76 -14.82 4.38
N VAL A 297 -3.68 -14.50 5.12
CA VAL A 297 -3.68 -13.45 6.14
C VAL A 297 -4.09 -12.12 5.50
N THR A 298 -3.50 -11.76 4.37
CA THR A 298 -3.79 -10.52 3.63
C THR A 298 -5.26 -10.47 3.17
N ALA A 299 -5.77 -11.55 2.59
CA ALA A 299 -7.16 -11.63 2.15
C ALA A 299 -8.15 -11.48 3.32
N VAL A 300 -7.92 -12.19 4.43
CA VAL A 300 -8.77 -12.10 5.63
C VAL A 300 -8.69 -10.71 6.26
N ALA A 301 -7.48 -10.14 6.39
CA ALA A 301 -7.29 -8.78 6.92
C ALA A 301 -7.99 -7.73 6.07
N SER A 302 -7.97 -7.88 4.73
CA SER A 302 -8.72 -7.01 3.80
C SER A 302 -10.23 -7.05 4.07
N VAL A 303 -10.81 -8.25 4.21
CA VAL A 303 -12.24 -8.43 4.52
C VAL A 303 -12.59 -7.83 5.90
N MET A 304 -11.74 -8.05 6.91
CA MET A 304 -11.94 -7.47 8.24
C MET A 304 -11.88 -5.93 8.21
N GLY A 305 -10.94 -5.36 7.45
CA GLY A 305 -10.82 -3.90 7.27
C GLY A 305 -12.05 -3.31 6.56
N PHE A 306 -12.53 -3.96 5.51
CA PHE A 306 -13.78 -3.60 4.83
C PHE A 306 -14.98 -3.65 5.79
N ALA A 307 -15.13 -4.74 6.56
CA ALA A 307 -16.21 -4.87 7.53
C ALA A 307 -16.18 -3.76 8.60
N LEU A 308 -14.98 -3.42 9.09
CA LEU A 308 -14.79 -2.30 10.03
C LEU A 308 -15.23 -0.96 9.40
N GLY A 309 -14.86 -0.70 8.15
CA GLY A 309 -15.29 0.50 7.41
C GLY A 309 -16.82 0.58 7.28
N CYS A 310 -17.49 -0.53 6.96
CA CYS A 310 -18.95 -0.60 6.89
C CYS A 310 -19.59 -0.33 8.24
N LEU A 311 -19.06 -0.90 9.33
CA LEU A 311 -19.58 -0.67 10.69
C LEU A 311 -19.50 0.82 11.08
N VAL A 312 -18.37 1.47 10.81
CA VAL A 312 -18.17 2.91 11.08
C VAL A 312 -19.13 3.77 10.27
N LEU A 313 -19.34 3.46 8.99
CA LEU A 313 -20.26 4.20 8.14
C LEU A 313 -21.73 4.02 8.55
N ASN A 314 -22.14 2.82 8.94
CA ASN A 314 -23.49 2.57 9.44
C ASN A 314 -23.75 3.28 10.78
N TRP A 315 -22.77 3.25 11.70
CA TRP A 315 -22.89 3.98 12.95
C TRP A 315 -23.10 5.49 12.73
N ARG A 316 -22.30 6.12 11.84
CA ARG A 316 -22.45 7.55 11.47
C ARG A 316 -23.76 7.92 10.77
N GLN A 317 -24.49 6.97 10.20
CA GLN A 317 -25.77 7.23 9.55
C GLN A 317 -26.96 7.12 10.50
N ASN A 318 -26.76 6.51 11.68
CA ASN A 318 -27.81 6.31 12.69
C ASN A 318 -27.77 7.40 13.79
N ASP A 319 -26.68 8.17 13.84
CA ASP A 319 -26.55 9.40 14.65
C ASP A 319 -26.89 10.64 13.81
#